data_b5cc4066d501f22753f2bece43245694
#
_entry.id   b5cc4066d501f22753f2bece43245694
#
_cell.length_a   1.000
_cell.length_b   1.000
_cell.length_c   1.000
_cell.angle_alpha   90.00
_cell.angle_beta   90.00
_cell.angle_gamma   90.00
#
_symmetry.space_group_name_H-M   'P 1'
#
loop_
_entity.id
_entity.type
_entity.pdbx_description
1 polymer ?
#
loop_
_entity_poly.entity_id
_entity_poly.type
_entity_poly.pdbx_seq_one_letter_code
_entity_poly.pdbx_strand_id
1 'polypeptide(L)'
;MLKRISLCVTSSLVLACAPAAHAHIVDNVLEHSAPNAALQLTPIGSHESGVLGKSAAEIVAYHAASQRILTVNARSGEVDILDASDPTKPRKIGALSAGGDKEINSVAVRPDGLAVAAVQQADKTDNGEALFFNAETGEELGRVGVGALPDNVHLTADGRHALVANEGEPSDALNAEGTAYLKDPEGSISVISLPEDVAAPALGDVRTADFAAFDTADLDPSIRVFGPSAHHNLPSRDFEPEYISSAGGKAYATLQE
;
A
#
# COMPACT_ATOMS: atom_id res chain seq x y z
N MET A 1 -25.80 55.15 55.99
CA MET A 1 -24.87 53.99 55.99
C MET A 1 -25.51 52.86 55.13
N LEU A 2 -25.21 52.81 53.85
CA LEU A 2 -25.67 51.71 52.99
C LEU A 2 -24.55 50.69 52.87
N LYS A 3 -24.81 49.47 53.36
CA LYS A 3 -23.93 48.31 53.15
C LYS A 3 -24.20 47.74 51.70
N ARG A 4 -23.14 47.80 50.87
CA ARG A 4 -23.15 47.09 49.59
C ARG A 4 -22.82 45.63 49.84
N ILE A 5 -23.76 44.74 49.46
CA ILE A 5 -23.54 43.30 49.39
C ILE A 5 -22.99 43.00 47.97
N SER A 6 -21.75 42.53 47.91
CA SER A 6 -21.11 42.05 46.67
C SER A 6 -21.42 40.57 46.52
N LEU A 7 -22.18 40.24 45.48
CA LEU A 7 -22.51 38.85 45.15
C LEU A 7 -21.43 38.35 44.20
N CYS A 8 -20.58 37.46 44.69
CA CYS A 8 -19.57 36.76 43.90
C CYS A 8 -20.19 35.53 43.22
N VAL A 9 -20.48 35.65 41.92
CA VAL A 9 -20.97 34.48 41.12
C VAL A 9 -19.75 33.76 40.61
N THR A 10 -19.43 32.62 41.22
CA THR A 10 -18.43 31.66 40.70
C THR A 10 -19.09 30.80 39.63
N SER A 11 -18.82 31.09 38.36
CA SER A 11 -19.20 30.19 37.27
C SER A 11 -18.27 28.99 37.24
N SER A 12 -18.74 27.86 37.71
CA SER A 12 -18.06 26.58 37.53
C SER A 12 -18.27 26.11 36.09
N LEU A 13 -17.20 26.19 35.30
CA LEU A 13 -17.16 25.59 33.94
C LEU A 13 -17.05 24.06 34.11
N VAL A 14 -18.15 23.36 33.99
CA VAL A 14 -18.15 21.90 33.89
C VAL A 14 -17.71 21.55 32.46
N LEU A 15 -16.45 21.16 32.30
CA LEU A 15 -15.98 20.57 31.05
C LEU A 15 -16.59 19.16 30.97
N ALA A 16 -17.67 19.01 30.23
CA ALA A 16 -18.20 17.71 29.87
C ALA A 16 -17.20 17.07 28.89
N CYS A 17 -16.33 16.17 29.35
CA CYS A 17 -15.68 15.20 28.49
C CYS A 17 -16.78 14.31 27.90
N ALA A 18 -17.19 14.56 26.66
CA ALA A 18 -17.91 13.57 25.90
C ALA A 18 -16.99 12.34 25.76
N PRO A 19 -17.45 11.12 26.12
CA PRO A 19 -16.70 9.94 25.77
C PRO A 19 -16.58 9.88 24.25
N ALA A 20 -15.35 9.75 23.73
CA ALA A 20 -15.15 9.44 22.33
C ALA A 20 -15.91 8.13 22.07
N ALA A 21 -16.93 8.19 21.22
CA ALA A 21 -17.63 7.00 20.78
C ALA A 21 -16.66 6.21 19.91
N HIS A 22 -15.99 5.22 20.48
CA HIS A 22 -15.23 4.23 19.74
C HIS A 22 -16.26 3.27 19.16
N ALA A 23 -16.48 3.36 17.86
CA ALA A 23 -17.27 2.36 17.16
C ALA A 23 -16.45 1.07 17.11
N HIS A 24 -16.77 0.11 17.98
CA HIS A 24 -16.13 -1.21 17.92
C HIS A 24 -16.82 -2.01 16.81
N ILE A 25 -16.13 -2.16 15.67
CA ILE A 25 -16.60 -3.00 14.54
C ILE A 25 -16.92 -4.42 15.02
N VAL A 26 -16.20 -4.90 16.04
CA VAL A 26 -16.39 -6.24 16.62
C VAL A 26 -17.70 -6.41 17.41
N ASP A 27 -18.31 -5.32 17.89
CA ASP A 27 -19.54 -5.36 18.68
C ASP A 27 -20.81 -5.61 17.84
N ASN A 28 -20.71 -5.46 16.51
CA ASN A 28 -21.81 -5.64 15.55
C ASN A 28 -21.43 -6.57 14.41
N VAL A 29 -20.90 -7.76 14.72
CA VAL A 29 -20.52 -8.75 13.72
C VAL A 29 -21.77 -9.25 13.01
N LEU A 30 -21.84 -8.99 11.69
CA LEU A 30 -22.82 -9.63 10.82
C LEU A 30 -22.30 -11.02 10.48
N GLU A 31 -22.93 -12.05 11.03
CA GLU A 31 -22.63 -13.43 10.68
C GLU A 31 -23.27 -13.78 9.35
N HIS A 32 -22.46 -13.95 8.30
CA HIS A 32 -22.88 -14.51 7.04
C HIS A 32 -22.11 -15.80 6.77
N SER A 33 -22.84 -16.86 6.55
CA SER A 33 -22.27 -18.16 6.25
C SER A 33 -22.98 -18.74 5.04
N ALA A 34 -22.24 -19.22 4.05
CA ALA A 34 -22.82 -20.01 2.95
C ALA A 34 -23.34 -21.35 3.49
N PRO A 35 -24.44 -21.89 2.95
CA PRO A 35 -24.84 -23.26 3.25
C PRO A 35 -23.69 -24.23 2.99
N ASN A 36 -23.35 -25.06 3.96
CA ASN A 36 -22.22 -26.01 3.92
C ASN A 36 -20.84 -25.35 3.85
N ALA A 37 -20.65 -24.19 4.43
CA ALA A 37 -19.34 -23.56 4.53
C ALA A 37 -18.33 -24.45 5.25
N ALA A 38 -17.19 -24.69 4.59
CA ALA A 38 -16.06 -25.44 5.16
C ALA A 38 -15.15 -24.56 6.03
N LEU A 39 -15.33 -23.22 5.99
CA LEU A 39 -14.53 -22.23 6.71
C LEU A 39 -15.47 -21.17 7.29
N GLN A 40 -15.21 -20.78 8.52
CA GLN A 40 -15.87 -19.66 9.18
C GLN A 40 -14.80 -18.64 9.62
N LEU A 41 -15.03 -17.37 9.33
CA LEU A 41 -14.21 -16.24 9.80
C LEU A 41 -15.01 -15.44 10.82
N THR A 42 -14.43 -15.25 12.00
CA THR A 42 -15.02 -14.42 13.06
C THR A 42 -14.04 -13.28 13.39
N PRO A 43 -14.43 -12.00 13.24
CA PRO A 43 -13.61 -10.89 13.70
C PRO A 43 -13.41 -10.99 15.22
N ILE A 44 -12.17 -10.83 15.69
CA ILE A 44 -11.82 -10.93 17.11
C ILE A 44 -11.26 -9.61 17.67
N GLY A 45 -10.86 -8.68 16.82
CA GLY A 45 -10.32 -7.38 17.22
C GLY A 45 -10.31 -6.41 16.04
N SER A 46 -10.19 -5.13 16.33
CA SER A 46 -10.05 -4.07 15.36
C SER A 46 -9.14 -2.96 15.85
N HIS A 47 -8.49 -2.28 14.92
CA HIS A 47 -7.82 -1.00 15.14
C HIS A 47 -8.49 0.05 14.26
N GLU A 48 -8.77 1.20 14.83
CA GLU A 48 -9.38 2.31 14.12
C GLU A 48 -8.38 3.46 14.00
N SER A 49 -8.12 3.91 12.77
CA SER A 49 -7.27 5.08 12.52
C SER A 49 -7.92 6.40 12.98
N GLY A 50 -9.24 6.40 13.19
CA GLY A 50 -10.05 7.58 13.46
C GLY A 50 -10.27 8.48 12.24
N VAL A 51 -9.85 8.06 11.04
CA VAL A 51 -9.99 8.80 9.79
C VAL A 51 -11.01 8.09 8.90
N LEU A 52 -12.15 8.74 8.66
CA LEU A 52 -13.24 8.18 7.87
C LEU A 52 -13.22 8.69 6.43
N GLY A 53 -13.55 7.81 5.46
CA GLY A 53 -13.71 8.16 4.05
C GLY A 53 -12.43 8.65 3.39
N LYS A 54 -11.29 8.21 3.89
CA LYS A 54 -9.95 8.43 3.34
C LYS A 54 -9.18 7.12 3.42
N SER A 55 -8.34 6.84 2.47
CA SER A 55 -7.54 5.62 2.36
C SER A 55 -6.52 5.46 3.49
N ALA A 56 -7.02 5.28 4.73
CA ALA A 56 -6.22 5.26 5.96
C ALA A 56 -5.88 3.84 6.45
N ALA A 57 -6.37 2.79 5.80
CA ALA A 57 -6.02 1.39 6.04
C ALA A 57 -6.44 0.57 4.81
N GLU A 58 -5.50 0.13 4.00
CA GLU A 58 -5.77 -0.55 2.73
C GLU A 58 -5.08 -1.92 2.67
N ILE A 59 -3.80 -1.98 2.37
CA ILE A 59 -3.05 -3.22 2.27
C ILE A 59 -2.47 -3.60 3.64
N VAL A 60 -2.51 -4.89 3.97
CA VAL A 60 -2.05 -5.39 5.27
C VAL A 60 -1.09 -6.56 5.10
N ALA A 61 -0.02 -6.57 5.91
CA ALA A 61 0.87 -7.71 6.08
C ALA A 61 1.04 -8.03 7.58
N TYR A 62 1.29 -9.29 7.90
CA TYR A 62 1.47 -9.74 9.29
C TYR A 62 2.79 -10.45 9.47
N HIS A 63 3.62 -9.96 10.40
CA HIS A 63 4.85 -10.60 10.82
C HIS A 63 4.62 -11.38 12.10
N ALA A 64 4.56 -12.70 11.98
CA ALA A 64 4.16 -13.59 13.07
C ALA A 64 5.16 -13.60 14.24
N ALA A 65 6.47 -13.57 13.96
CA ALA A 65 7.50 -13.67 14.99
C ALA A 65 7.47 -12.48 15.97
N SER A 66 7.26 -11.25 15.47
CA SER A 66 7.15 -10.06 16.32
C SER A 66 5.70 -9.69 16.65
N GLN A 67 4.71 -10.41 16.11
CA GLN A 67 3.28 -10.11 16.26
C GLN A 67 2.95 -8.66 15.84
N ARG A 68 3.49 -8.24 14.68
CA ARG A 68 3.24 -6.92 14.09
C ARG A 68 2.31 -7.03 12.91
N ILE A 69 1.32 -6.15 12.88
CA ILE A 69 0.53 -5.88 11.67
C ILE A 69 1.11 -4.62 11.03
N LEU A 70 1.42 -4.70 9.75
CA LEU A 70 1.87 -3.60 8.91
C LEU A 70 0.69 -3.22 8.02
N THR A 71 0.25 -1.96 8.09
CA THR A 71 -0.92 -1.51 7.32
C THR A 71 -0.57 -0.27 6.53
N VAL A 72 -0.80 -0.32 5.23
CA VAL A 72 -0.66 0.86 4.36
C VAL A 72 -1.71 1.90 4.76
N ASN A 73 -1.23 3.10 5.03
CA ASN A 73 -2.03 4.29 5.26
C ASN A 73 -1.71 5.30 4.14
N ALA A 74 -2.35 5.14 2.97
CA ALA A 74 -2.12 5.97 1.80
C ALA A 74 -2.42 7.45 2.10
N ARG A 75 -3.36 7.73 3.01
CA ARG A 75 -3.71 9.09 3.41
C ARG A 75 -2.53 9.87 4.04
N SER A 76 -1.65 9.19 4.77
CA SER A 76 -0.48 9.80 5.41
C SER A 76 0.84 9.49 4.71
N GLY A 77 0.83 8.63 3.67
CA GLY A 77 2.05 8.14 3.02
C GLY A 77 2.91 7.32 3.97
N GLU A 78 2.28 6.48 4.82
CA GLU A 78 2.95 5.71 5.85
C GLU A 78 2.56 4.23 5.81
N VAL A 79 3.44 3.38 6.33
CA VAL A 79 3.06 2.05 6.85
C VAL A 79 2.84 2.19 8.35
N ASP A 80 1.62 2.03 8.80
CA ASP A 80 1.29 1.95 10.22
C ASP A 80 1.74 0.61 10.78
N ILE A 81 2.45 0.63 11.92
CA ILE A 81 2.93 -0.55 12.61
C ILE A 81 2.08 -0.76 13.85
N LEU A 82 1.35 -1.88 13.88
CA LEU A 82 0.50 -2.22 15.01
C LEU A 82 1.09 -3.36 15.82
N ASP A 83 0.98 -3.27 17.14
CA ASP A 83 1.20 -4.37 18.07
C ASP A 83 -0.08 -5.22 18.16
N ALA A 84 0.01 -6.47 17.75
CA ALA A 84 -1.06 -7.45 17.78
C ALA A 84 -0.75 -8.62 18.75
N SER A 85 0.09 -8.40 19.75
CA SER A 85 0.38 -9.38 20.81
C SER A 85 -0.90 -9.78 21.59
N ASP A 86 -1.85 -8.85 21.71
CA ASP A 86 -3.26 -9.11 22.00
C ASP A 86 -4.09 -8.86 20.73
N PRO A 87 -4.42 -9.90 19.97
CA PRO A 87 -5.14 -9.73 18.70
C PRO A 87 -6.56 -9.19 18.86
N THR A 88 -7.10 -9.19 20.10
CA THR A 88 -8.42 -8.60 20.37
C THR A 88 -8.35 -7.08 20.50
N LYS A 89 -7.14 -6.52 20.66
CA LYS A 89 -6.92 -5.08 20.87
C LYS A 89 -5.64 -4.60 20.18
N PRO A 90 -5.53 -4.76 18.86
CA PRO A 90 -4.35 -4.27 18.15
C PRO A 90 -4.23 -2.75 18.30
N ARG A 91 -3.00 -2.26 18.48
CA ARG A 91 -2.75 -0.83 18.71
C ARG A 91 -1.55 -0.33 17.91
N LYS A 92 -1.67 0.84 17.32
CA LYS A 92 -0.57 1.49 16.61
C LYS A 92 0.57 1.82 17.60
N ILE A 93 1.78 1.38 17.28
CA ILE A 93 3.00 1.62 18.08
C ILE A 93 4.01 2.46 17.33
N GLY A 94 3.87 2.62 16.03
CA GLY A 94 4.76 3.40 15.18
C GLY A 94 4.24 3.50 13.77
N ALA A 95 5.01 4.18 12.94
CA ALA A 95 4.79 4.27 11.49
C ALA A 95 6.14 4.46 10.79
N LEU A 96 6.21 3.97 9.54
CA LEU A 96 7.30 4.22 8.62
C LEU A 96 6.79 5.14 7.50
N SER A 97 7.41 6.29 7.31
CA SER A 97 7.00 7.28 6.30
C SER A 97 7.70 7.05 4.96
N ALA A 98 6.96 7.23 3.87
CA ALA A 98 7.52 7.33 2.52
C ALA A 98 8.47 8.53 2.37
N GLY A 99 8.23 9.59 3.14
CA GLY A 99 8.95 10.86 3.11
C GLY A 99 8.43 11.82 2.04
N GLY A 100 8.38 13.12 2.36
CA GLY A 100 7.84 14.16 1.47
C GLY A 100 6.36 13.93 1.14
N ASP A 101 6.02 14.21 -0.12
CA ASP A 101 4.66 14.04 -0.66
C ASP A 101 4.49 12.69 -1.40
N LYS A 102 5.35 11.70 -1.08
CA LYS A 102 5.27 10.35 -1.63
C LYS A 102 4.15 9.55 -0.98
N GLU A 103 3.64 8.55 -1.69
CA GLU A 103 2.61 7.63 -1.21
C GLU A 103 3.12 6.20 -1.12
N ILE A 104 2.51 5.40 -0.26
CA ILE A 104 2.77 3.96 -0.14
C ILE A 104 1.52 3.24 -0.62
N ASN A 105 1.69 2.33 -1.61
CA ASN A 105 0.58 1.60 -2.20
C ASN A 105 0.50 0.15 -1.69
N SER A 106 1.63 -0.45 -1.32
CA SER A 106 1.65 -1.85 -0.91
C SER A 106 2.72 -2.14 0.13
N VAL A 107 2.56 -3.22 0.89
CA VAL A 107 3.52 -3.73 1.86
C VAL A 107 3.52 -5.24 1.90
N ALA A 108 4.71 -5.85 1.99
CA ALA A 108 4.89 -7.28 2.20
C ALA A 108 5.98 -7.53 3.24
N VAL A 109 5.96 -8.70 3.90
CA VAL A 109 6.95 -9.07 4.93
C VAL A 109 7.39 -10.50 4.80
N ARG A 110 8.69 -10.74 4.87
CA ARG A 110 9.32 -12.06 4.92
C ARG A 110 9.26 -12.62 6.36
N PRO A 111 9.22 -13.95 6.55
CA PRO A 111 9.10 -14.53 7.90
C PRO A 111 10.21 -14.16 8.89
N ASP A 112 11.37 -13.74 8.44
CA ASP A 112 12.49 -13.27 9.28
C ASP A 112 12.40 -11.79 9.67
N GLY A 113 11.41 -11.05 9.13
CA GLY A 113 11.15 -9.66 9.44
C GLY A 113 11.65 -8.65 8.40
N LEU A 114 12.28 -9.07 7.30
CA LEU A 114 12.52 -8.17 6.19
C LEU A 114 11.19 -7.77 5.56
N ALA A 115 10.85 -6.49 5.65
CA ALA A 115 9.65 -5.93 5.04
C ALA A 115 10.01 -5.01 3.87
N VAL A 116 9.09 -4.89 2.92
CA VAL A 116 9.23 -4.02 1.76
C VAL A 116 7.91 -3.31 1.48
N ALA A 117 7.99 -2.02 1.17
CA ALA A 117 6.86 -1.20 0.75
C ALA A 117 7.08 -0.65 -0.66
N ALA A 118 6.02 -0.63 -1.47
CA ALA A 118 5.99 0.03 -2.77
C ALA A 118 5.69 1.51 -2.55
N VAL A 119 6.58 2.38 -3.03
CA VAL A 119 6.52 3.84 -2.81
C VAL A 119 6.47 4.56 -4.14
N GLN A 120 5.35 5.22 -4.43
CA GLN A 120 5.23 6.09 -5.58
C GLN A 120 5.75 7.51 -5.27
N GLN A 121 6.23 8.21 -6.29
CA GLN A 121 6.59 9.61 -6.19
C GLN A 121 5.33 10.50 -6.17
N ALA A 122 5.48 11.75 -5.72
CA ALA A 122 4.42 12.75 -5.76
C ALA A 122 3.86 12.97 -7.18
N ASP A 123 4.70 12.88 -8.19
CA ASP A 123 4.28 12.71 -9.59
C ASP A 123 4.29 11.21 -9.90
N LYS A 124 3.11 10.60 -10.02
CA LYS A 124 2.95 9.15 -10.25
C LYS A 124 3.65 8.63 -11.50
N THR A 125 3.93 9.52 -12.45
CA THR A 125 4.62 9.18 -13.69
C THR A 125 6.15 9.10 -13.56
N ASP A 126 6.71 9.52 -12.43
CA ASP A 126 8.12 9.37 -12.12
C ASP A 126 8.40 7.98 -11.50
N ASN A 127 9.60 7.46 -11.74
CA ASN A 127 10.01 6.17 -11.19
C ASN A 127 9.95 6.17 -9.66
N GLY A 128 9.31 5.15 -9.10
CA GLY A 128 9.16 4.95 -7.66
C GLY A 128 10.31 4.20 -7.01
N GLU A 129 10.07 3.75 -5.79
CA GLU A 129 11.06 3.08 -4.96
C GLU A 129 10.45 1.84 -4.26
N ALA A 130 11.26 0.81 -4.05
CA ALA A 130 11.00 -0.22 -3.06
C ALA A 130 11.74 0.14 -1.78
N LEU A 131 11.00 0.42 -0.70
CA LEU A 131 11.50 0.81 0.61
C LEU A 131 11.59 -0.42 1.51
N PHE A 132 12.79 -0.79 1.93
CA PHE A 132 13.06 -1.93 2.80
C PHE A 132 13.20 -1.49 4.25
N PHE A 133 12.59 -2.25 5.16
CA PHE A 133 12.63 -1.95 6.59
C PHE A 133 12.51 -3.23 7.44
N ASN A 134 12.85 -3.11 8.71
CA ASN A 134 12.70 -4.18 9.68
C ASN A 134 11.28 -4.14 10.27
N ALA A 135 10.50 -5.19 10.09
CA ALA A 135 9.11 -5.28 10.56
C ALA A 135 8.95 -5.24 12.08
N GLU A 136 9.96 -5.66 12.84
CA GLU A 136 9.94 -5.67 14.30
C GLU A 136 10.16 -4.27 14.87
N THR A 137 11.18 -3.56 14.33
CA THR A 137 11.63 -2.27 14.86
C THR A 137 11.02 -1.07 14.15
N GLY A 138 10.57 -1.23 12.90
CA GLY A 138 10.15 -0.15 12.02
C GLY A 138 11.33 0.65 11.42
N GLU A 139 12.56 0.18 11.61
CA GLU A 139 13.76 0.87 11.11
C GLU A 139 13.89 0.71 9.60
N GLU A 140 14.06 1.83 8.89
CA GLU A 140 14.38 1.83 7.46
C GLU A 140 15.78 1.24 7.25
N LEU A 141 15.90 0.26 6.34
CA LEU A 141 17.16 -0.38 5.99
C LEU A 141 17.75 0.20 4.70
N GLY A 142 16.91 0.70 3.80
CA GLY A 142 17.33 1.32 2.55
C GLY A 142 16.27 1.27 1.47
N ARG A 143 16.59 1.80 0.28
CA ARG A 143 15.68 1.89 -0.87
C ARG A 143 16.40 1.51 -2.16
N VAL A 144 15.65 0.96 -3.11
CA VAL A 144 16.09 0.78 -4.49
C VAL A 144 15.04 1.35 -5.45
N GLY A 145 15.49 1.91 -6.57
CA GLY A 145 14.60 2.43 -7.61
C GLY A 145 13.88 1.30 -8.34
N VAL A 146 12.61 1.51 -8.67
CA VAL A 146 11.76 0.63 -9.48
C VAL A 146 11.07 1.43 -10.58
N GLY A 147 10.07 0.89 -11.28
CA GLY A 147 9.34 1.62 -12.33
C GLY A 147 8.40 2.70 -11.79
N ALA A 148 7.66 3.35 -12.71
CA ALA A 148 6.68 4.37 -12.36
C ALA A 148 5.45 3.74 -11.70
N LEU A 149 4.89 4.41 -10.72
CA LEU A 149 3.72 3.98 -9.94
C LEU A 149 3.84 2.51 -9.50
N PRO A 150 4.80 2.18 -8.59
CA PRO A 150 4.83 0.84 -8.00
C PRO A 150 3.59 0.64 -7.14
N ASP A 151 2.67 -0.23 -7.60
CA ASP A 151 1.39 -0.44 -6.95
C ASP A 151 1.41 -1.64 -6.00
N ASN A 152 1.85 -2.80 -6.47
CA ASN A 152 1.85 -4.00 -5.64
C ASN A 152 3.24 -4.59 -5.45
N VAL A 153 3.53 -5.08 -4.24
CA VAL A 153 4.74 -5.83 -3.93
C VAL A 153 4.42 -7.22 -3.40
N HIS A 154 5.11 -8.22 -3.95
CA HIS A 154 4.99 -9.62 -3.56
C HIS A 154 6.36 -10.24 -3.27
N LEU A 155 6.47 -10.99 -2.19
CA LEU A 155 7.66 -11.77 -1.85
C LEU A 155 7.50 -13.21 -2.35
N THR A 156 8.49 -13.72 -3.06
CA THR A 156 8.47 -15.13 -3.50
C THR A 156 8.49 -16.07 -2.31
N ALA A 157 7.87 -17.25 -2.44
CA ALA A 157 7.72 -18.20 -1.36
C ALA A 157 9.06 -18.70 -0.77
N ASP A 158 10.15 -18.66 -1.55
CA ASP A 158 11.50 -18.97 -1.09
C ASP A 158 12.21 -17.80 -0.39
N GLY A 159 11.56 -16.62 -0.35
CA GLY A 159 12.07 -15.41 0.28
C GLY A 159 13.26 -14.76 -0.43
N ARG A 160 13.58 -15.19 -1.66
CA ARG A 160 14.77 -14.74 -2.39
C ARG A 160 14.53 -13.53 -3.29
N HIS A 161 13.28 -13.24 -3.62
CA HIS A 161 12.95 -12.11 -4.49
C HIS A 161 11.75 -11.33 -3.95
N ALA A 162 11.79 -10.02 -4.16
CA ALA A 162 10.62 -9.17 -4.17
C ALA A 162 10.26 -8.86 -5.63
N LEU A 163 8.99 -8.97 -5.94
CA LEU A 163 8.41 -8.62 -7.23
C LEU A 163 7.58 -7.37 -7.03
N VAL A 164 7.79 -6.34 -7.85
CA VAL A 164 7.00 -5.10 -7.79
C VAL A 164 6.32 -4.91 -9.13
N ALA A 165 5.00 -4.82 -9.12
CA ALA A 165 4.22 -4.37 -10.26
C ALA A 165 4.29 -2.85 -10.31
N ASN A 166 4.86 -2.32 -11.38
CA ASN A 166 4.95 -0.89 -11.64
C ASN A 166 3.92 -0.58 -12.73
N GLU A 167 2.82 0.01 -12.32
CA GLU A 167 1.65 0.20 -13.16
C GLU A 167 1.97 1.06 -14.40
N GLY A 168 2.72 2.16 -14.19
CA GLY A 168 3.04 3.05 -15.28
C GLY A 168 1.86 3.91 -15.74
N GLU A 169 0.86 4.12 -14.87
CA GLU A 169 -0.33 4.90 -15.18
C GLU A 169 0.02 6.31 -15.71
N PRO A 170 -0.67 6.78 -16.75
CA PRO A 170 -0.36 8.07 -17.36
C PRO A 170 -0.73 9.26 -16.47
N SER A 171 -0.23 10.43 -16.83
CA SER A 171 -0.64 11.69 -16.21
C SER A 171 -2.11 11.99 -16.49
N ASP A 172 -2.80 12.65 -15.57
CA ASP A 172 -4.18 13.10 -15.78
C ASP A 172 -4.28 14.20 -16.85
N ALA A 173 -3.16 14.84 -17.17
CA ALA A 173 -3.12 15.96 -18.09
C ALA A 173 -2.89 15.49 -19.53
N LEU A 174 -3.70 16.02 -20.44
CA LEU A 174 -3.56 15.82 -21.87
C LEU A 174 -2.76 16.94 -22.54
N ASN A 175 -2.25 16.68 -23.75
CA ASN A 175 -1.68 17.70 -24.62
C ASN A 175 -2.74 18.75 -25.01
N ALA A 176 -2.32 19.86 -25.63
CA ALA A 176 -3.21 20.96 -25.99
C ALA A 176 -4.34 20.53 -26.96
N GLU A 177 -4.10 19.50 -27.74
CA GLU A 177 -5.04 18.92 -28.71
C GLU A 177 -6.01 17.92 -28.06
N GLY A 178 -5.76 17.50 -26.80
CA GLY A 178 -6.54 16.48 -26.10
C GLY A 178 -6.40 15.07 -26.70
N THR A 179 -5.30 14.81 -27.38
CA THR A 179 -5.09 13.56 -28.15
C THR A 179 -4.00 12.65 -27.55
N ALA A 180 -3.26 13.07 -26.55
CA ALA A 180 -2.25 12.26 -25.86
C ALA A 180 -2.05 12.74 -24.43
N TYR A 181 -1.65 11.85 -23.55
CA TYR A 181 -1.19 12.22 -22.21
C TYR A 181 0.11 13.03 -22.29
N LEU A 182 0.33 13.94 -21.36
CA LEU A 182 1.58 14.71 -21.30
C LEU A 182 2.77 13.83 -20.89
N LYS A 183 2.52 12.88 -20.01
CA LYS A 183 3.45 11.85 -19.58
C LYS A 183 2.71 10.53 -19.59
N ASP A 184 3.35 9.49 -20.09
CA ASP A 184 2.79 8.17 -20.29
C ASP A 184 3.93 7.16 -20.16
N PRO A 185 4.31 6.79 -18.91
CA PRO A 185 5.40 5.87 -18.66
C PRO A 185 5.01 4.44 -19.04
N GLU A 186 6.01 3.58 -19.22
CA GLU A 186 5.78 2.17 -19.48
C GLU A 186 5.51 1.41 -18.19
N GLY A 187 4.52 0.51 -18.22
CA GLY A 187 4.30 -0.50 -17.20
C GLY A 187 5.45 -1.51 -17.17
N SER A 188 5.77 -2.05 -16.01
CA SER A 188 6.86 -3.02 -15.89
C SER A 188 6.76 -3.85 -14.60
N ILE A 189 7.56 -4.93 -14.54
CA ILE A 189 7.76 -5.70 -13.31
C ILE A 189 9.21 -5.55 -12.87
N SER A 190 9.44 -5.04 -11.66
CA SER A 190 10.76 -5.09 -11.03
C SER A 190 10.95 -6.40 -10.28
N VAL A 191 12.04 -7.10 -10.57
CA VAL A 191 12.46 -8.32 -9.89
C VAL A 191 13.71 -7.99 -9.08
N ILE A 192 13.58 -8.00 -7.76
CA ILE A 192 14.62 -7.58 -6.82
C ILE A 192 15.16 -8.83 -6.11
N SER A 193 16.44 -9.14 -6.29
CA SER A 193 17.10 -10.20 -5.53
C SER A 193 17.34 -9.74 -4.10
N LEU A 194 16.93 -10.55 -3.14
CA LEU A 194 16.99 -10.21 -1.72
C LEU A 194 18.20 -10.86 -1.04
N PRO A 195 18.86 -10.16 -0.10
CA PRO A 195 19.88 -10.76 0.75
C PRO A 195 19.26 -11.83 1.68
N GLU A 196 20.11 -12.75 2.16
CA GLU A 196 19.69 -13.76 3.14
C GLU A 196 19.36 -13.11 4.51
N ASP A 197 20.11 -12.08 4.88
CA ASP A 197 19.91 -11.33 6.12
C ASP A 197 18.79 -10.29 5.98
N VAL A 198 18.31 -9.75 7.11
CA VAL A 198 17.38 -8.62 7.17
C VAL A 198 18.15 -7.33 6.86
N ALA A 199 18.33 -7.08 5.58
CA ALA A 199 19.06 -5.93 5.04
C ALA A 199 18.44 -5.48 3.71
N ALA A 200 18.67 -4.23 3.32
CA ALA A 200 18.26 -3.75 2.01
C ALA A 200 19.15 -4.35 0.90
N PRO A 201 18.56 -4.69 -0.27
CA PRO A 201 19.34 -5.05 -1.46
C PRO A 201 20.06 -3.83 -2.04
N ALA A 202 21.08 -4.10 -2.87
CA ALA A 202 21.76 -3.05 -3.63
C ALA A 202 20.99 -2.74 -4.93
N LEU A 203 21.22 -1.56 -5.52
CA LEU A 203 20.61 -1.19 -6.81
C LEU A 203 20.92 -2.21 -7.93
N GLY A 204 22.09 -2.83 -7.92
CA GLY A 204 22.48 -3.87 -8.89
C GLY A 204 21.69 -5.18 -8.79
N ASP A 205 20.90 -5.36 -7.73
CA ASP A 205 20.03 -6.52 -7.51
C ASP A 205 18.67 -6.39 -8.17
N VAL A 206 18.34 -5.21 -8.74
CA VAL A 206 17.07 -4.93 -9.43
C VAL A 206 17.21 -5.25 -10.91
N ARG A 207 16.26 -6.01 -11.44
CA ARG A 207 16.06 -6.26 -12.87
C ARG A 207 14.65 -5.88 -13.25
N THR A 208 14.47 -5.36 -14.44
CA THR A 208 13.15 -4.97 -14.96
C THR A 208 12.75 -5.91 -16.09
N ALA A 209 11.54 -6.42 -16.02
CA ALA A 209 10.85 -7.06 -17.14
C ALA A 209 9.81 -6.06 -17.66
N ASP A 210 10.00 -5.60 -18.90
CA ASP A 210 9.13 -4.66 -19.57
C ASP A 210 8.18 -5.34 -20.57
N PHE A 211 7.29 -4.58 -21.17
CA PHE A 211 6.35 -5.04 -22.19
C PHE A 211 6.66 -4.52 -23.59
N ALA A 212 7.82 -3.89 -23.83
CA ALA A 212 8.16 -3.28 -25.12
C ALA A 212 8.14 -4.25 -26.29
N ALA A 213 8.38 -5.54 -26.06
CA ALA A 213 8.30 -6.56 -27.11
C ALA A 213 6.88 -6.73 -27.66
N PHE A 214 5.85 -6.36 -26.90
CA PHE A 214 4.45 -6.48 -27.31
C PHE A 214 3.98 -5.32 -28.20
N ASP A 215 4.68 -4.19 -28.23
CA ASP A 215 4.33 -3.03 -29.05
C ASP A 215 4.38 -3.31 -30.55
N THR A 216 5.16 -4.30 -30.94
CA THR A 216 5.32 -4.73 -32.34
C THR A 216 4.84 -6.17 -32.56
N ALA A 217 4.30 -6.84 -31.53
CA ALA A 217 3.83 -8.21 -31.64
C ALA A 217 2.45 -8.26 -32.31
N ASP A 218 2.19 -9.35 -33.03
CA ASP A 218 0.84 -9.69 -33.47
C ASP A 218 0.12 -10.38 -32.31
N LEU A 219 -0.58 -9.59 -31.50
CA LEU A 219 -1.27 -10.09 -30.31
C LEU A 219 -2.50 -10.90 -30.71
N ASP A 220 -2.81 -11.93 -29.92
CA ASP A 220 -4.06 -12.66 -30.05
C ASP A 220 -5.24 -11.66 -29.95
N PRO A 221 -6.21 -11.69 -30.91
CA PRO A 221 -7.34 -10.76 -30.92
C PRO A 221 -8.22 -10.80 -29.64
N SER A 222 -8.08 -11.82 -28.82
CA SER A 222 -8.77 -11.89 -27.52
C SER A 222 -8.09 -11.08 -26.43
N ILE A 223 -6.83 -10.67 -26.62
CA ILE A 223 -6.11 -9.80 -25.70
C ILE A 223 -6.61 -8.39 -25.95
N ARG A 224 -7.24 -7.83 -24.93
CA ARG A 224 -7.69 -6.44 -24.97
C ARG A 224 -6.55 -5.53 -24.54
N VAL A 225 -6.23 -4.54 -25.34
CA VAL A 225 -5.37 -3.42 -25.00
C VAL A 225 -6.29 -2.20 -24.98
N PHE A 226 -6.37 -1.54 -23.85
CA PHE A 226 -7.33 -0.47 -23.63
C PHE A 226 -6.59 0.84 -23.38
N GLY A 227 -6.51 1.65 -24.39
CA GLY A 227 -6.01 3.03 -24.31
C GLY A 227 -6.93 3.96 -25.10
N PRO A 228 -6.87 5.27 -24.88
CA PRO A 228 -7.60 6.22 -25.72
C PRO A 228 -7.17 6.03 -27.17
N SER A 229 -8.09 5.76 -28.08
CA SER A 229 -7.84 5.38 -29.48
C SER A 229 -6.96 6.37 -30.26
N ALA A 230 -6.71 7.55 -29.74
CA ALA A 230 -5.79 8.56 -30.28
C ALA A 230 -4.35 8.42 -29.79
N HIS A 231 -4.07 7.53 -28.84
CA HIS A 231 -2.79 7.46 -28.10
C HIS A 231 -1.89 6.31 -28.56
N HIS A 232 -2.15 5.73 -29.71
CA HIS A 232 -1.29 4.70 -30.31
C HIS A 232 -1.19 3.40 -29.50
N ASN A 233 -2.26 2.93 -28.87
CA ASN A 233 -2.36 1.61 -28.22
C ASN A 233 -1.02 0.87 -28.18
N LEU A 234 -0.14 1.31 -27.29
CA LEU A 234 1.15 0.67 -27.08
C LEU A 234 1.03 -0.25 -25.88
N PRO A 235 1.01 -1.58 -26.07
CA PRO A 235 0.91 -2.52 -24.97
C PRO A 235 1.85 -2.27 -23.82
N SER A 236 3.07 -1.77 -24.09
CA SER A 236 4.04 -1.42 -23.04
C SER A 236 3.56 -0.34 -22.09
N ARG A 237 2.61 0.50 -22.50
CA ARG A 237 2.06 1.60 -21.72
C ARG A 237 0.65 1.31 -21.22
N ASP A 238 -0.15 0.60 -22.05
CA ASP A 238 -1.55 0.38 -21.78
C ASP A 238 -1.82 -0.91 -20.97
N PHE A 239 -0.82 -1.76 -20.68
CA PHE A 239 -1.05 -2.98 -19.92
C PHE A 239 -1.22 -2.75 -18.41
N GLU A 240 -0.61 -1.75 -17.86
CA GLU A 240 -0.75 -1.30 -16.47
C GLU A 240 -0.79 -2.47 -15.46
N PRO A 241 0.37 -3.13 -15.18
CA PRO A 241 0.41 -4.26 -14.26
C PRO A 241 0.13 -3.81 -12.82
N GLU A 242 -0.99 -4.27 -12.25
CA GLU A 242 -1.47 -3.84 -10.93
C GLU A 242 -1.09 -4.83 -9.82
N TYR A 243 -1.60 -6.06 -9.85
CA TYR A 243 -1.29 -7.08 -8.85
C TYR A 243 -0.34 -8.14 -9.37
N ILE A 244 0.55 -8.63 -8.49
CA ILE A 244 1.53 -9.65 -8.84
C ILE A 244 1.58 -10.79 -7.81
N SER A 245 1.76 -12.01 -8.28
CA SER A 245 1.97 -13.19 -7.45
C SER A 245 3.00 -14.11 -8.10
N SER A 246 3.45 -15.16 -7.40
CA SER A 246 4.41 -16.11 -7.94
C SER A 246 4.10 -17.54 -7.55
N ALA A 247 4.35 -18.46 -8.49
CA ALA A 247 4.27 -19.90 -8.26
C ALA A 247 5.18 -20.66 -9.24
N GLY A 248 5.84 -21.72 -8.78
CA GLY A 248 6.62 -22.62 -9.64
C GLY A 248 7.75 -21.92 -10.42
N GLY A 249 8.38 -20.88 -9.85
CA GLY A 249 9.45 -20.12 -10.48
C GLY A 249 8.97 -19.15 -11.58
N LYS A 250 7.67 -18.84 -11.62
CA LYS A 250 7.06 -17.87 -12.52
C LYS A 250 6.36 -16.79 -11.73
N ALA A 251 6.33 -15.58 -12.28
CA ALA A 251 5.48 -14.47 -11.81
C ALA A 251 4.23 -14.39 -12.69
N TYR A 252 3.13 -13.97 -12.10
CA TYR A 252 1.85 -13.73 -12.75
C TYR A 252 1.37 -12.35 -12.31
N ALA A 253 1.18 -11.45 -13.26
CA ALA A 253 0.64 -10.12 -13.03
C ALA A 253 -0.74 -10.01 -13.66
N THR A 254 -1.67 -9.33 -12.98
CA THR A 254 -2.90 -8.85 -13.61
C THR A 254 -2.59 -7.57 -14.34
N LEU A 255 -3.19 -7.38 -15.50
CA LEU A 255 -3.10 -6.16 -16.30
C LEU A 255 -4.43 -5.46 -16.18
N GLN A 256 -4.42 -4.17 -15.81
CA GLN A 256 -5.62 -3.42 -15.48
C GLN A 256 -6.37 -2.99 -16.74
N GLU A 257 -5.65 -2.62 -17.81
CA GLU A 257 -6.18 -2.06 -19.06
C GLU A 257 -6.01 -2.98 -20.28
#